data_e7c9e7cf84b458896f5a43b9a58ff48c
#
_entry.id   e7c9e7cf84b458896f5a43b9a58ff48c
#
_cell.length_a   1.000
_cell.length_b   1.000
_cell.length_c   1.000
_cell.angle_alpha   90.00
_cell.angle_beta   90.00
_cell.angle_gamma   90.00
#
_symmetry.space_group_name_H-M   'P 1'
#
loop_
_entity.id
_entity.type
_entity.pdbx_description
1 polymer ?
#
loop_
_entity_poly.entity_id
_entity_poly.type
_entity_poly.pdbx_seq_one_letter_code
_entity_poly.pdbx_strand_id
1 'polypeptide(L)'
;HDAGWFEKEIVPIYGKNAEGERIQVDRDQSVRTDTDMEKLSALKPAFMPGAGTVTAGNSSPINDGAAAMLVMSEEKASQLGLEPIVRVRSTAVAGVEPALMGTGPVPATTKALERAGVELEDIDLVELNEAFSAQSIACLRMLGLDAGKVNVQGGAIAIGHPLGASGARIATTLVHAMQRNDVELGLATMCIGVGQGIATVLERVG
;
A
#
# COMPACT_ATOMS: atom_id res chain seq x y z
N HIS A 1 0.28 -11.17 9.87
CA HIS A 1 1.24 -12.28 9.88
C HIS A 1 0.68 -13.52 10.61
N ASP A 2 0.25 -13.39 11.85
CA ASP A 2 -0.15 -14.54 12.67
C ASP A 2 -1.39 -15.29 12.13
N ALA A 3 -2.24 -14.61 11.36
CA ALA A 3 -3.36 -15.21 10.66
C ALA A 3 -2.98 -15.89 9.32
N GLY A 4 -1.69 -15.88 8.93
CA GLY A 4 -1.20 -16.49 7.69
C GLY A 4 -1.54 -15.71 6.41
N TRP A 5 -2.04 -14.48 6.50
CA TRP A 5 -2.53 -13.75 5.33
C TRP A 5 -1.45 -13.41 4.31
N PHE A 6 -0.20 -13.28 4.77
CA PHE A 6 0.95 -12.96 3.93
C PHE A 6 1.72 -14.18 3.39
N GLU A 7 1.35 -15.41 3.79
CA GLU A 7 2.11 -16.63 3.43
C GLU A 7 2.24 -16.85 1.91
N LYS A 8 1.23 -16.43 1.14
CA LYS A 8 1.24 -16.60 -0.32
C LYS A 8 2.00 -15.49 -1.06
N GLU A 9 2.27 -14.37 -0.40
CA GLU A 9 2.94 -13.23 -1.04
C GLU A 9 4.38 -13.02 -0.54
N ILE A 10 4.73 -13.50 0.64
CA ILE A 10 6.10 -13.42 1.15
C ILE A 10 6.96 -14.54 0.57
N VAL A 11 8.07 -14.14 -0.04
CA VAL A 11 9.12 -15.06 -0.48
C VAL A 11 10.22 -15.07 0.57
N PRO A 12 10.41 -16.17 1.32
CA PRO A 12 11.45 -16.26 2.33
C PRO A 12 12.85 -16.11 1.72
N ILE A 13 13.67 -15.26 2.33
CA ILE A 13 15.06 -15.05 1.92
C ILE A 13 16.01 -15.34 3.06
N TYR A 14 17.30 -15.53 2.75
CA TYR A 14 18.33 -15.63 3.77
C TYR A 14 19.03 -14.27 3.95
N GLY A 15 19.06 -13.83 5.20
CA GLY A 15 19.77 -12.63 5.64
C GLY A 15 20.77 -12.93 6.73
N LYS A 16 21.22 -11.87 7.40
CA LYS A 16 22.05 -11.96 8.62
C LYS A 16 21.37 -11.20 9.76
N ASN A 17 21.41 -11.76 10.96
CA ASN A 17 21.01 -11.04 12.18
C ASN A 17 22.08 -10.02 12.62
N ALA A 18 21.84 -9.33 13.72
CA ALA A 18 22.76 -8.34 14.27
C ALA A 18 24.13 -8.95 14.67
N GLU A 19 24.17 -10.23 15.01
CA GLU A 19 25.35 -10.99 15.37
C GLU A 19 26.11 -11.52 14.13
N GLY A 20 25.57 -11.29 12.92
CA GLY A 20 26.18 -11.73 11.66
C GLY A 20 25.86 -13.18 11.28
N GLU A 21 25.01 -13.87 12.02
CA GLU A 21 24.60 -15.23 11.77
C GLU A 21 23.57 -15.27 10.62
N ARG A 22 23.65 -16.32 9.79
CA ARG A 22 22.70 -16.54 8.71
C ARG A 22 21.35 -16.99 9.27
N ILE A 23 20.31 -16.21 9.00
CA ILE A 23 18.93 -16.51 9.36
C ILE A 23 18.03 -16.50 8.12
N GLN A 24 16.93 -17.27 8.19
CA GLN A 24 15.84 -17.10 7.23
C GLN A 24 14.97 -15.94 7.67
N VAL A 25 14.63 -15.06 6.73
CA VAL A 25 13.71 -13.93 6.92
C VAL A 25 12.46 -14.21 6.10
N ASP A 26 11.36 -14.45 6.78
CA ASP A 26 10.05 -14.82 6.25
C ASP A 26 8.92 -13.97 6.83
N ARG A 27 9.29 -12.89 7.52
CA ARG A 27 8.36 -11.98 8.19
C ARG A 27 8.89 -10.56 8.17
N ASP A 28 7.98 -9.58 8.04
CA ASP A 28 8.33 -8.17 8.19
C ASP A 28 8.85 -7.87 9.58
N GLN A 29 10.05 -7.32 9.65
CA GLN A 29 10.78 -7.08 10.90
C GLN A 29 10.37 -5.78 11.60
N SER A 30 9.66 -4.88 10.91
CA SER A 30 9.27 -3.56 11.44
C SER A 30 8.06 -3.61 12.37
N VAL A 31 7.31 -4.71 12.37
CA VAL A 31 6.07 -4.84 13.15
C VAL A 31 6.37 -4.82 14.66
N ARG A 32 5.76 -3.89 15.37
CA ARG A 32 5.88 -3.72 16.82
C ARG A 32 4.64 -4.24 17.54
N THR A 33 4.79 -5.29 18.31
CA THR A 33 3.70 -5.90 19.10
C THR A 33 3.46 -5.22 20.44
N ASP A 34 4.38 -4.33 20.85
CA ASP A 34 4.39 -3.63 22.14
C ASP A 34 3.82 -2.20 22.06
N THR A 35 3.15 -1.84 20.95
CA THR A 35 2.59 -0.52 20.72
C THR A 35 1.27 -0.34 21.47
N ASP A 36 1.13 0.79 22.18
CA ASP A 36 -0.10 1.23 22.84
C ASP A 36 -0.29 2.74 22.70
N MET A 37 -1.48 3.24 23.07
CA MET A 37 -1.83 4.66 22.94
C MET A 37 -1.03 5.55 23.87
N GLU A 38 -0.61 5.08 25.03
CA GLU A 38 0.22 5.84 25.98
C GLU A 38 1.60 6.10 25.38
N LYS A 39 2.26 5.05 24.86
CA LYS A 39 3.55 5.15 24.17
C LYS A 39 3.48 6.04 22.94
N LEU A 40 2.43 5.90 22.13
CA LEU A 40 2.26 6.74 20.94
C LEU A 40 2.08 8.22 21.30
N SER A 41 1.29 8.51 22.35
CA SER A 41 1.03 9.87 22.80
C SER A 41 2.26 10.55 23.40
N ALA A 42 3.20 9.80 23.92
CA ALA A 42 4.46 10.31 24.50
C ALA A 42 5.49 10.71 23.42
N LEU A 43 5.28 10.32 22.16
CA LEU A 43 6.22 10.63 21.07
C LEU A 43 6.17 12.12 20.70
N LYS A 44 7.36 12.68 20.46
CA LYS A 44 7.47 14.06 20.02
C LYS A 44 7.19 14.21 18.53
N PRO A 45 6.55 15.31 18.09
CA PRO A 45 6.42 15.63 16.67
C PRO A 45 7.77 15.66 15.96
N ALA A 46 7.85 14.96 14.81
CA ALA A 46 9.05 14.97 13.98
C ALA A 46 9.18 16.26 13.17
N PHE A 47 8.04 16.86 12.82
CA PHE A 47 7.93 18.13 12.12
C PHE A 47 7.12 19.11 12.98
N MET A 48 7.39 20.41 12.87
CA MET A 48 6.71 21.47 13.62
C MET A 48 6.69 21.22 15.14
N PRO A 49 7.84 21.34 15.83
CA PRO A 49 7.93 21.12 17.27
C PRO A 49 6.86 21.93 18.03
N GLY A 50 6.14 21.29 18.95
CA GLY A 50 5.09 21.88 19.76
C GLY A 50 3.71 22.04 19.09
N ALA A 51 3.59 21.85 17.79
CA ALA A 51 2.31 21.99 17.06
C ALA A 51 2.02 20.87 16.07
N GLY A 52 3.04 20.09 15.68
CA GLY A 52 2.86 19.01 14.71
C GLY A 52 2.22 17.75 15.31
N THR A 53 1.60 16.94 14.45
CA THR A 53 0.96 15.68 14.83
C THR A 53 1.67 14.45 14.28
N VAL A 54 2.62 14.63 13.36
CA VAL A 54 3.39 13.54 12.75
C VAL A 54 4.54 13.15 13.67
N THR A 55 4.56 11.89 14.08
CA THR A 55 5.58 11.31 14.98
C THR A 55 6.16 10.04 14.37
N ALA A 56 7.21 9.51 14.97
CA ALA A 56 7.76 8.20 14.55
C ALA A 56 6.77 7.04 14.70
N GLY A 57 5.76 7.17 15.56
CA GLY A 57 4.77 6.12 15.80
C GLY A 57 3.58 6.12 14.82
N ASN A 58 3.41 7.21 14.07
CA ASN A 58 2.34 7.35 13.07
C ASN A 58 2.86 7.67 11.67
N SER A 59 4.11 7.29 11.42
CA SER A 59 4.80 7.39 10.13
C SER A 59 5.36 6.02 9.75
N SER A 60 5.45 5.74 8.46
CA SER A 60 6.12 4.54 8.00
C SER A 60 7.61 4.55 8.36
N PRO A 61 8.19 3.43 8.80
CA PRO A 61 9.63 3.33 8.96
C PRO A 61 10.34 3.36 7.59
N ILE A 62 11.58 3.82 7.59
CA ILE A 62 12.50 3.69 6.45
C ILE A 62 13.12 2.29 6.56
N ASN A 63 12.95 1.49 5.53
CA ASN A 63 13.43 0.11 5.50
C ASN A 63 13.76 -0.34 4.08
N ASP A 64 14.50 -1.43 3.99
CA ASP A 64 14.71 -2.14 2.73
C ASP A 64 13.53 -3.05 2.42
N GLY A 65 13.30 -3.31 1.14
CA GLY A 65 12.26 -4.22 0.69
C GLY A 65 12.33 -4.42 -0.82
N ALA A 66 11.81 -5.55 -1.27
CA ALA A 66 11.67 -5.87 -2.68
C ALA A 66 10.30 -6.52 -2.91
N ALA A 67 9.71 -6.25 -4.06
CA ALA A 67 8.49 -6.89 -4.52
C ALA A 67 8.56 -7.07 -6.03
N ALA A 68 7.94 -8.11 -6.54
CA ALA A 68 7.91 -8.41 -7.98
C ALA A 68 6.53 -8.86 -8.40
N MET A 69 6.10 -8.38 -9.56
CA MET A 69 4.87 -8.80 -10.23
C MET A 69 5.18 -9.14 -11.68
N LEU A 70 4.53 -10.17 -12.19
CA LEU A 70 4.61 -10.50 -13.62
C LEU A 70 3.44 -9.81 -14.33
N VAL A 71 3.78 -8.86 -15.22
CA VAL A 71 2.80 -8.09 -15.99
C VAL A 71 3.02 -8.33 -17.48
N MET A 72 1.96 -8.66 -18.20
CA MET A 72 2.03 -8.92 -19.64
C MET A 72 0.66 -8.68 -20.28
N SER A 73 0.61 -8.71 -21.62
CA SER A 73 -0.66 -8.70 -22.35
C SER A 73 -1.41 -10.01 -22.17
N GLU A 74 -2.75 -9.96 -22.25
CA GLU A 74 -3.62 -11.13 -22.21
C GLU A 74 -3.23 -12.18 -23.28
N GLU A 75 -2.89 -11.70 -24.48
CA GLU A 75 -2.38 -12.54 -25.57
C GLU A 75 -1.11 -13.28 -25.15
N LYS A 76 -0.17 -12.60 -24.50
CA LYS A 76 1.08 -13.21 -24.03
C LYS A 76 0.85 -14.21 -22.92
N ALA A 77 -0.04 -13.94 -22.00
CA ALA A 77 -0.44 -14.88 -20.95
C ALA A 77 -0.99 -16.17 -21.57
N SER A 78 -1.93 -16.03 -22.51
CA SER A 78 -2.51 -17.16 -23.24
C SER A 78 -1.45 -18.00 -24.00
N GLN A 79 -0.52 -17.34 -24.72
CA GLN A 79 0.58 -18.04 -25.42
C GLN A 79 1.47 -18.84 -24.47
N LEU A 80 1.64 -18.39 -23.23
CA LEU A 80 2.46 -19.05 -22.21
C LEU A 80 1.67 -20.04 -21.36
N GLY A 81 0.36 -20.16 -21.55
CA GLY A 81 -0.52 -21.02 -20.74
C GLY A 81 -0.62 -20.54 -19.30
N LEU A 82 -0.49 -19.21 -19.06
CA LEU A 82 -0.61 -18.59 -17.74
C LEU A 82 -2.02 -18.06 -17.56
N GLU A 83 -2.56 -18.29 -16.37
CA GLU A 83 -3.86 -17.74 -15.96
C GLU A 83 -3.64 -16.41 -15.24
N PRO A 84 -4.12 -15.26 -15.80
CA PRO A 84 -4.00 -13.99 -15.11
C PRO A 84 -4.91 -13.96 -13.88
N ILE A 85 -4.40 -13.39 -12.78
CA ILE A 85 -5.15 -13.24 -11.53
C ILE A 85 -6.03 -11.99 -11.59
N VAL A 86 -5.44 -10.89 -12.08
CA VAL A 86 -6.11 -9.60 -12.22
C VAL A 86 -5.79 -8.97 -13.56
N ARG A 87 -6.66 -8.07 -14.01
CA ARG A 87 -6.46 -7.16 -15.13
C ARG A 87 -6.23 -5.74 -14.60
N VAL A 88 -5.28 -5.01 -15.18
CA VAL A 88 -5.15 -3.57 -14.97
C VAL A 88 -6.22 -2.86 -15.80
N ARG A 89 -7.27 -2.35 -15.15
CA ARG A 89 -8.37 -1.60 -15.81
C ARG A 89 -7.89 -0.21 -16.21
N SER A 90 -7.22 0.46 -15.29
CA SER A 90 -6.68 1.79 -15.55
C SER A 90 -5.50 2.11 -14.65
N THR A 91 -4.72 3.09 -15.07
CA THR A 91 -3.77 3.78 -14.21
C THR A 91 -3.83 5.28 -14.44
N ALA A 92 -3.55 6.08 -13.40
CA ALA A 92 -3.45 7.52 -13.53
C ALA A 92 -2.41 8.08 -12.56
N VAL A 93 -1.79 9.16 -13.00
CA VAL A 93 -0.94 10.01 -12.17
C VAL A 93 -1.53 11.42 -12.13
N ALA A 94 -1.32 12.11 -11.02
CA ALA A 94 -1.73 13.49 -10.86
C ALA A 94 -0.68 14.27 -10.08
N GLY A 95 -0.57 15.57 -10.37
CA GLY A 95 0.24 16.52 -9.61
C GLY A 95 -0.61 17.28 -8.61
N VAL A 96 -0.02 17.61 -7.48
CA VAL A 96 -0.57 18.50 -6.46
C VAL A 96 0.52 19.47 -6.01
N GLU A 97 0.15 20.50 -5.27
CA GLU A 97 1.13 21.40 -4.69
C GLU A 97 2.12 20.62 -3.82
N PRO A 98 3.44 20.83 -3.96
CA PRO A 98 4.46 20.08 -3.20
C PRO A 98 4.26 20.10 -1.68
N ALA A 99 3.79 21.19 -1.12
CA ALA A 99 3.48 21.33 0.31
C ALA A 99 2.33 20.40 0.77
N LEU A 100 1.49 19.95 -0.18
CA LEU A 100 0.36 19.07 0.05
C LEU A 100 0.56 17.69 -0.60
N MET A 101 1.81 17.27 -0.79
CA MET A 101 2.17 16.08 -1.55
C MET A 101 1.41 14.81 -1.10
N GLY A 102 1.11 14.71 0.19
CA GLY A 102 0.37 13.58 0.75
C GLY A 102 -1.05 13.41 0.19
N THR A 103 -1.62 14.44 -0.41
CA THR A 103 -2.96 14.40 -1.03
C THR A 103 -2.94 13.96 -2.50
N GLY A 104 -1.76 13.71 -3.07
CA GLY A 104 -1.61 13.22 -4.46
C GLY A 104 -2.49 12.02 -4.83
N PRO A 105 -2.72 11.04 -3.93
CA PRO A 105 -3.66 9.95 -4.17
C PRO A 105 -5.08 10.38 -4.57
N VAL A 106 -5.56 11.51 -4.05
CA VAL A 106 -6.93 11.97 -4.29
C VAL A 106 -7.20 12.23 -5.78
N PRO A 107 -6.54 13.20 -6.44
CA PRO A 107 -6.78 13.45 -7.86
C PRO A 107 -6.31 12.28 -8.75
N ALA A 108 -5.32 11.49 -8.32
CA ALA A 108 -4.89 10.31 -9.05
C ALA A 108 -5.98 9.24 -9.06
N THR A 109 -6.62 8.98 -7.91
CA THR A 109 -7.74 8.03 -7.78
C THR A 109 -8.93 8.47 -8.61
N THR A 110 -9.39 9.72 -8.48
CA THR A 110 -10.50 10.25 -9.29
C THR A 110 -10.26 10.01 -10.78
N LYS A 111 -9.07 10.37 -11.25
CA LYS A 111 -8.71 10.19 -12.66
C LYS A 111 -8.59 8.70 -13.08
N ALA A 112 -8.16 7.82 -12.17
CA ALA A 112 -8.09 6.39 -12.46
C ALA A 112 -9.48 5.77 -12.55
N LEU A 113 -10.40 6.14 -11.65
CA LEU A 113 -11.80 5.70 -11.67
C LEU A 113 -12.51 6.15 -12.96
N GLU A 114 -12.40 7.43 -13.33
CA GLU A 114 -12.92 7.96 -14.59
C GLU A 114 -12.43 7.16 -15.80
N ARG A 115 -11.13 6.83 -15.85
CA ARG A 115 -10.55 6.03 -16.95
C ARG A 115 -11.00 4.58 -16.94
N ALA A 116 -11.25 4.01 -15.77
CA ALA A 116 -11.78 2.65 -15.62
C ALA A 116 -13.27 2.58 -15.96
N GLY A 117 -13.99 3.72 -15.96
CA GLY A 117 -15.44 3.77 -16.11
C GLY A 117 -16.18 3.15 -14.94
N VAL A 118 -15.68 3.35 -13.71
CA VAL A 118 -16.27 2.87 -12.45
C VAL A 118 -16.35 4.00 -11.45
N GLU A 119 -17.28 3.89 -10.51
CA GLU A 119 -17.42 4.82 -9.39
C GLU A 119 -16.61 4.32 -8.17
N LEU A 120 -16.39 5.20 -7.20
CA LEU A 120 -15.64 4.84 -5.99
C LEU A 120 -16.35 3.76 -5.17
N GLU A 121 -17.66 3.78 -5.17
CA GLU A 121 -18.54 2.83 -4.48
C GLU A 121 -18.40 1.41 -5.01
N ASP A 122 -18.04 1.25 -6.28
CA ASP A 122 -17.80 -0.04 -6.93
C ASP A 122 -16.51 -0.70 -6.46
N ILE A 123 -15.59 0.07 -5.85
CA ILE A 123 -14.33 -0.47 -5.34
C ILE A 123 -14.56 -1.25 -4.06
N ASP A 124 -14.17 -2.52 -4.08
CA ASP A 124 -14.31 -3.44 -2.97
C ASP A 124 -13.21 -3.30 -1.92
N LEU A 125 -11.95 -3.20 -2.36
CA LEU A 125 -10.78 -3.09 -1.51
C LEU A 125 -9.82 -2.01 -2.00
N VAL A 126 -9.15 -1.37 -1.05
CA VAL A 126 -8.17 -0.30 -1.32
C VAL A 126 -6.87 -0.58 -0.57
N GLU A 127 -5.77 -0.54 -1.28
CA GLU A 127 -4.44 -0.41 -0.71
C GLU A 127 -3.95 1.04 -0.90
N LEU A 128 -4.01 1.83 0.15
CA LEU A 128 -3.48 3.18 0.23
C LEU A 128 -2.16 3.16 0.99
N ASN A 129 -1.06 3.47 0.33
CA ASN A 129 0.24 3.50 1.01
C ASN A 129 0.27 4.53 2.14
N GLU A 130 0.60 4.07 3.33
CA GLU A 130 0.62 4.88 4.56
C GLU A 130 2.01 5.49 4.80
N ALA A 131 2.39 6.49 4.01
CA ALA A 131 3.61 7.24 4.31
C ALA A 131 3.52 7.92 5.70
N PHE A 132 2.34 8.48 6.00
CA PHE A 132 1.98 9.08 7.29
C PHE A 132 0.49 8.83 7.57
N SER A 133 0.11 8.56 8.82
CA SER A 133 -1.31 8.37 9.15
C SER A 133 -2.13 9.64 8.89
N ALA A 134 -1.59 10.82 9.15
CA ALA A 134 -2.25 12.09 8.85
C ALA A 134 -2.56 12.24 7.35
N GLN A 135 -1.64 11.83 6.47
CA GLN A 135 -1.82 11.82 5.03
C GLN A 135 -2.90 10.81 4.61
N SER A 136 -2.86 9.59 5.16
CA SER A 136 -3.85 8.56 4.84
C SER A 136 -5.25 8.97 5.27
N ILE A 137 -5.41 9.51 6.47
CA ILE A 137 -6.69 10.04 6.96
C ILE A 137 -7.20 11.19 6.08
N ALA A 138 -6.33 12.09 5.65
CA ALA A 138 -6.71 13.16 4.73
C ALA A 138 -7.25 12.59 3.41
N CYS A 139 -6.55 11.62 2.81
CA CYS A 139 -7.01 10.96 1.58
C CYS A 139 -8.35 10.24 1.76
N LEU A 140 -8.53 9.47 2.86
CA LEU A 140 -9.79 8.81 3.17
C LEU A 140 -10.95 9.81 3.22
N ARG A 141 -10.76 10.92 3.96
CA ARG A 141 -11.80 11.95 4.11
C ARG A 141 -12.11 12.68 2.80
N MET A 142 -11.09 13.03 2.04
CA MET A 142 -11.26 13.78 0.78
C MET A 142 -11.92 12.93 -0.30
N LEU A 143 -11.67 11.64 -0.34
CA LEU A 143 -12.29 10.70 -1.27
C LEU A 143 -13.64 10.16 -0.76
N GLY A 144 -13.93 10.24 0.53
CA GLY A 144 -15.10 9.59 1.13
C GLY A 144 -14.97 8.07 1.25
N LEU A 145 -13.73 7.56 1.34
CA LEU A 145 -13.48 6.12 1.44
C LEU A 145 -13.95 5.54 2.77
N ASP A 146 -14.57 4.38 2.71
CA ASP A 146 -14.85 3.56 3.88
C ASP A 146 -13.54 2.95 4.41
N ALA A 147 -13.17 3.32 5.63
CA ALA A 147 -11.97 2.82 6.29
C ALA A 147 -11.96 1.28 6.45
N GLY A 148 -13.12 0.65 6.50
CA GLY A 148 -13.25 -0.81 6.55
C GLY A 148 -12.79 -1.54 5.29
N LYS A 149 -12.71 -0.83 4.15
CA LYS A 149 -12.22 -1.35 2.87
C LYS A 149 -10.72 -1.04 2.63
N VAL A 150 -10.09 -0.21 3.47
CA VAL A 150 -8.73 0.29 3.24
C VAL A 150 -7.72 -0.45 4.11
N ASN A 151 -6.64 -0.94 3.47
CA ASN A 151 -5.51 -1.60 4.14
C ASN A 151 -5.97 -2.68 5.14
N VAL A 152 -6.89 -3.52 4.73
CA VAL A 152 -7.57 -4.51 5.59
C VAL A 152 -6.63 -5.51 6.28
N GLN A 153 -5.39 -5.60 5.81
CA GLN A 153 -4.33 -6.44 6.37
C GLN A 153 -3.28 -5.66 7.16
N GLY A 154 -3.49 -4.34 7.36
CA GLY A 154 -2.50 -3.41 7.86
C GLY A 154 -1.69 -2.78 6.72
N GLY A 155 -0.84 -1.81 7.03
CA GLY A 155 -0.16 -1.01 6.03
C GLY A 155 1.26 -0.61 6.41
N ALA A 156 1.80 0.34 5.65
CA ALA A 156 3.21 0.73 5.69
C ALA A 156 3.68 1.30 7.04
N ILE A 157 2.80 1.82 7.88
CA ILE A 157 3.17 2.27 9.24
C ILE A 157 3.68 1.10 10.07
N ALA A 158 3.11 -0.10 9.88
CA ALA A 158 3.52 -1.29 10.59
C ALA A 158 4.65 -2.05 9.87
N ILE A 159 4.52 -2.30 8.56
CA ILE A 159 5.43 -3.18 7.81
C ILE A 159 6.54 -2.45 7.07
N GLY A 160 6.47 -1.12 6.97
CA GLY A 160 7.47 -0.29 6.32
C GLY A 160 7.10 0.21 4.92
N HIS A 161 7.89 1.19 4.46
CA HIS A 161 7.72 1.84 3.16
C HIS A 161 9.06 1.86 2.39
N PRO A 162 9.49 0.73 1.83
CA PRO A 162 10.65 0.69 0.94
C PRO A 162 10.29 1.41 -0.37
N LEU A 163 10.70 2.68 -0.50
CA LEU A 163 10.22 3.63 -1.52
C LEU A 163 10.15 3.03 -2.93
N GLY A 164 11.22 2.39 -3.37
CA GLY A 164 11.31 1.80 -4.70
C GLY A 164 10.47 0.53 -4.91
N ALA A 165 10.07 -0.15 -3.84
CA ALA A 165 9.31 -1.39 -3.88
C ALA A 165 7.82 -1.19 -3.55
N SER A 166 7.45 -0.10 -2.87
CA SER A 166 6.11 0.07 -2.30
C SER A 166 4.98 -0.01 -3.33
N GLY A 167 5.15 0.51 -4.53
CA GLY A 167 4.13 0.39 -5.58
C GLY A 167 3.82 -1.06 -5.93
N ALA A 168 4.84 -1.88 -6.15
CA ALA A 168 4.67 -3.31 -6.41
C ALA A 168 4.14 -4.03 -5.16
N ARG A 169 4.61 -3.67 -3.95
CA ARG A 169 4.16 -4.26 -2.69
C ARG A 169 2.67 -4.07 -2.47
N ILE A 170 2.15 -2.83 -2.52
CA ILE A 170 0.72 -2.57 -2.30
C ILE A 170 -0.15 -3.25 -3.36
N ALA A 171 0.31 -3.28 -4.62
CA ALA A 171 -0.41 -3.97 -5.68
C ALA A 171 -0.43 -5.49 -5.46
N THR A 172 0.68 -6.09 -5.02
CA THR A 172 0.75 -7.53 -4.67
C THR A 172 -0.19 -7.85 -3.51
N THR A 173 -0.12 -7.09 -2.42
CA THR A 173 -1.02 -7.27 -1.27
C THR A 173 -2.48 -7.14 -1.66
N LEU A 174 -2.83 -6.14 -2.50
CA LEU A 174 -4.19 -5.96 -2.99
C LEU A 174 -4.67 -7.17 -3.79
N VAL A 175 -3.85 -7.70 -4.72
CA VAL A 175 -4.20 -8.87 -5.53
C VAL A 175 -4.49 -10.09 -4.63
N HIS A 176 -3.64 -10.36 -3.64
CA HIS A 176 -3.87 -11.46 -2.71
C HIS A 176 -5.09 -11.22 -1.80
N ALA A 177 -5.33 -9.98 -1.39
CA ALA A 177 -6.52 -9.60 -0.62
C ALA A 177 -7.80 -9.79 -1.45
N MET A 178 -7.80 -9.38 -2.73
CA MET A 178 -8.93 -9.58 -3.64
C MET A 178 -9.26 -11.06 -3.81
N GLN A 179 -8.25 -11.91 -4.04
CA GLN A 179 -8.45 -13.35 -4.15
C GLN A 179 -9.03 -13.96 -2.87
N ARG A 180 -8.50 -13.58 -1.70
CA ARG A 180 -8.92 -14.14 -0.42
C ARG A 180 -10.34 -13.74 -0.03
N ASN A 181 -10.73 -12.50 -0.35
CA ASN A 181 -12.06 -11.98 -0.01
C ASN A 181 -13.10 -12.21 -1.11
N ASP A 182 -12.70 -12.83 -2.21
CA ASP A 182 -13.57 -13.13 -3.36
C ASP A 182 -14.25 -11.88 -3.93
N VAL A 183 -13.50 -10.79 -4.09
CA VAL A 183 -13.98 -9.49 -4.57
C VAL A 183 -13.46 -9.19 -5.96
N GLU A 184 -14.14 -8.27 -6.68
CA GLU A 184 -13.91 -8.01 -8.10
C GLU A 184 -13.00 -6.81 -8.35
N LEU A 185 -13.24 -5.67 -7.69
CA LEU A 185 -12.54 -4.43 -7.98
C LEU A 185 -11.66 -3.97 -6.82
N GLY A 186 -10.40 -3.67 -7.14
CA GLY A 186 -9.42 -3.16 -6.19
C GLY A 186 -8.74 -1.90 -6.67
N LEU A 187 -8.37 -1.04 -5.73
CA LEU A 187 -7.64 0.20 -5.97
C LEU A 187 -6.33 0.19 -5.18
N ALA A 188 -5.20 0.33 -5.88
CA ALA A 188 -3.90 0.62 -5.27
C ALA A 188 -3.53 2.07 -5.52
N THR A 189 -3.20 2.83 -4.47
CA THR A 189 -2.83 4.24 -4.61
C THR A 189 -1.76 4.66 -3.61
N MET A 190 -0.92 5.61 -4.00
CA MET A 190 0.14 6.15 -3.15
C MET A 190 0.51 7.59 -3.53
N CYS A 191 0.94 8.34 -2.53
CA CYS A 191 1.60 9.63 -2.76
C CYS A 191 3.04 9.40 -3.25
N ILE A 192 3.52 10.35 -4.04
CA ILE A 192 4.88 10.36 -4.55
C ILE A 192 5.49 11.71 -4.18
N GLY A 193 6.76 11.70 -3.80
CA GLY A 193 7.47 12.91 -3.41
C GLY A 193 7.38 14.03 -4.44
N VAL A 194 7.56 15.27 -3.97
CA VAL A 194 7.50 16.50 -4.78
C VAL A 194 6.11 16.84 -5.32
N GLY A 195 5.03 16.32 -4.68
CA GLY A 195 3.67 16.71 -5.03
C GLY A 195 3.05 15.91 -6.16
N GLN A 196 3.12 14.59 -6.09
CA GLN A 196 2.51 13.69 -7.06
C GLN A 196 1.73 12.57 -6.37
N GLY A 197 0.82 11.93 -7.11
CA GLY A 197 0.15 10.71 -6.71
C GLY A 197 -0.04 9.78 -7.90
N ILE A 198 -0.17 8.49 -7.61
CA ILE A 198 -0.50 7.45 -8.59
C ILE A 198 -1.63 6.59 -8.05
N ALA A 199 -2.50 6.14 -8.95
CA ALA A 199 -3.56 5.19 -8.65
C ALA A 199 -3.69 4.17 -9.78
N THR A 200 -4.02 2.94 -9.42
CA THR A 200 -4.24 1.82 -10.35
C THR A 200 -5.50 1.08 -9.92
N VAL A 201 -6.44 0.93 -10.84
CA VAL A 201 -7.64 0.09 -10.67
C VAL A 201 -7.35 -1.28 -11.24
N LEU A 202 -7.53 -2.30 -10.41
CA LEU A 202 -7.38 -3.71 -10.75
C LEU A 202 -8.76 -4.38 -10.75
N GLU A 203 -8.95 -5.30 -11.69
CA GLU A 203 -10.14 -6.12 -11.80
C GLU A 203 -9.73 -7.60 -11.75
N ARG A 204 -10.37 -8.39 -10.92
CA ARG A 204 -10.13 -9.83 -10.86
C ARG A 204 -10.61 -10.49 -12.16
N VAL A 205 -9.83 -11.46 -12.65
CA VAL A 205 -10.13 -12.23 -13.83
C VAL A 205 -10.40 -13.67 -13.40
N GLY A 206 -11.66 -14.10 -13.47
CA GLY A 206 -12.06 -15.48 -13.20
C GLY A 206 -12.36 -15.80 -11.75
#